data_d1fc676c2aa1d7bacedb6ba421de68f7
#
_entry.id   d1fc676c2aa1d7bacedb6ba421de68f7
#
_cell.length_a   1.000
_cell.length_b   1.000
_cell.length_c   1.000
_cell.angle_alpha   90.00
_cell.angle_beta   90.00
_cell.angle_gamma   90.00
#
_symmetry.space_group_name_H-M   'P 1'
#
loop_
_entity.id
_entity.type
_entity.pdbx_description
1 polymer ?
#
loop_
_entity_poly.entity_id
_entity_poly.type
_entity_poly.pdbx_seq_one_letter_code
_entity_poly.pdbx_strand_id
1 'polypeptide(L)'
;MWYDESMNRYLAIGVLGFGLMVSPLFAKLATSGVPAPKIGVIDLDNTLSTTPAGKRANEAFEKTRKTKQNELDKQQQDLKAAAADLDKQKAVLKPEAYAAKKAELEKKFVDLQQVYVRLERDLAGERTKLIQDLLKQAGPKIEQIAKQEGVNLIVDREAVVFADPAVDLTAALNATMK
;
A
#
# COMPACT_ATOMS: atom_id res chain seq x y z
N MET A 1 -34.84 -51.67 -46.13
CA MET A 1 -36.03 -52.19 -46.83
C MET A 1 -36.64 -53.21 -45.90
N TRP A 2 -37.87 -52.98 -45.53
CA TRP A 2 -38.77 -53.61 -44.54
C TRP A 2 -38.87 -52.89 -43.27
N TYR A 3 -39.71 -51.88 -43.28
CA TYR A 3 -40.42 -51.23 -42.17
C TYR A 3 -41.65 -52.11 -41.90
N ASP A 4 -41.79 -52.65 -40.71
CA ASP A 4 -43.02 -53.31 -40.28
C ASP A 4 -43.90 -52.36 -39.46
N GLU A 5 -44.96 -51.96 -40.08
CA GLU A 5 -46.03 -51.07 -39.59
C GLU A 5 -47.08 -51.91 -38.82
N SER A 6 -46.73 -52.52 -37.71
CA SER A 6 -47.75 -53.24 -36.96
C SER A 6 -47.46 -53.32 -35.45
N MET A 7 -47.49 -52.20 -34.78
CA MET A 7 -47.73 -52.26 -33.34
C MET A 7 -48.19 -50.91 -32.75
N ASN A 8 -49.22 -50.38 -33.37
CA ASN A 8 -49.89 -49.21 -32.82
C ASN A 8 -51.34 -49.55 -32.49
N ARG A 9 -51.57 -50.45 -31.58
CA ARG A 9 -52.90 -50.68 -30.96
C ARG A 9 -52.73 -51.37 -29.61
N TYR A 10 -53.40 -50.79 -28.58
CA TYR A 10 -53.50 -51.21 -27.19
C TYR A 10 -52.40 -50.65 -26.27
N LEU A 11 -52.71 -49.50 -25.68
CA LEU A 11 -52.93 -49.40 -24.23
C LEU A 11 -53.33 -47.96 -23.85
N ALA A 12 -54.62 -47.69 -23.99
CA ALA A 12 -55.27 -46.68 -23.20
C ALA A 12 -55.63 -47.33 -21.85
N ILE A 13 -54.76 -47.10 -20.83
CA ILE A 13 -55.15 -47.35 -19.47
C ILE A 13 -54.69 -46.15 -18.65
N GLY A 14 -55.65 -45.52 -18.02
CA GLY A 14 -55.52 -44.34 -17.23
C GLY A 14 -54.54 -44.51 -16.06
N VAL A 15 -53.73 -43.52 -15.89
CA VAL A 15 -53.05 -43.28 -14.63
C VAL A 15 -53.60 -41.97 -14.08
N LEU A 16 -54.40 -42.16 -13.05
CA LEU A 16 -54.86 -41.14 -12.14
C LEU A 16 -53.73 -40.16 -11.77
N GLY A 17 -54.10 -38.87 -11.85
CA GLY A 17 -53.29 -37.79 -11.40
C GLY A 17 -52.85 -37.94 -9.93
N PHE A 18 -51.55 -38.12 -9.76
CA PHE A 18 -50.90 -37.81 -8.53
C PHE A 18 -50.27 -36.43 -8.74
N GLY A 19 -51.10 -35.43 -8.47
CA GLY A 19 -50.62 -34.02 -8.41
C GLY A 19 -49.59 -33.93 -7.29
N LEU A 20 -48.33 -33.95 -7.69
CA LEU A 20 -47.24 -33.43 -6.85
C LEU A 20 -47.52 -31.95 -6.64
N MET A 21 -48.18 -31.62 -5.57
CA MET A 21 -48.14 -30.31 -4.95
C MET A 21 -46.69 -30.06 -4.57
N VAL A 22 -45.92 -29.53 -5.52
CA VAL A 22 -44.63 -28.92 -5.23
C VAL A 22 -44.95 -27.67 -4.43
N SER A 23 -44.94 -27.83 -3.11
CA SER A 23 -45.09 -26.72 -2.18
C SER A 23 -44.12 -25.60 -2.53
N PRO A 24 -44.56 -24.33 -2.64
CA PRO A 24 -43.71 -23.20 -2.91
C PRO A 24 -42.81 -22.81 -1.71
N LEU A 25 -42.53 -23.81 -0.85
CA LEU A 25 -41.71 -23.60 0.34
C LEU A 25 -40.22 -23.51 0.07
N PHE A 26 -39.77 -23.97 -1.12
CA PHE A 26 -38.34 -23.87 -1.52
C PHE A 26 -37.99 -22.57 -2.24
N ALA A 27 -38.95 -21.74 -2.57
CA ALA A 27 -38.70 -20.47 -3.28
C ALA A 27 -38.23 -19.33 -2.35
N LYS A 28 -38.14 -19.54 -1.04
CA LYS A 28 -37.78 -18.51 -0.06
C LYS A 28 -36.38 -18.65 0.55
N LEU A 29 -35.58 -19.59 0.04
CA LEU A 29 -34.15 -19.69 0.39
C LEU A 29 -33.23 -19.01 -0.63
N ALA A 30 -33.83 -18.27 -1.56
CA ALA A 30 -33.05 -17.49 -2.49
C ALA A 30 -32.86 -16.08 -1.94
N THR A 31 -31.60 -15.75 -1.74
CA THR A 31 -31.08 -14.38 -1.65
C THR A 31 -31.42 -13.60 -0.38
N SER A 32 -30.85 -14.01 0.75
CA SER A 32 -30.21 -12.99 1.56
C SER A 32 -28.97 -12.53 0.79
N GLY A 33 -29.18 -11.87 -0.33
CA GLY A 33 -28.12 -11.25 -1.09
C GLY A 33 -27.52 -10.17 -0.21
N VAL A 34 -26.36 -10.44 0.37
CA VAL A 34 -25.51 -9.37 0.87
C VAL A 34 -25.39 -8.41 -0.32
N PRO A 35 -25.85 -7.17 -0.23
CA PRO A 35 -25.74 -6.24 -1.33
C PRO A 35 -24.26 -6.17 -1.77
N ALA A 36 -24.01 -6.18 -3.06
CA ALA A 36 -22.66 -6.10 -3.59
C ALA A 36 -21.93 -4.92 -2.92
N PRO A 37 -20.71 -5.13 -2.40
CA PRO A 37 -20.00 -4.08 -1.72
C PRO A 37 -19.75 -2.92 -2.70
N LYS A 38 -20.19 -1.73 -2.34
CA LYS A 38 -19.84 -0.50 -3.05
C LYS A 38 -18.48 -0.04 -2.54
N ILE A 39 -17.49 0.02 -3.42
CA ILE A 39 -16.09 0.33 -3.08
C ILE A 39 -15.81 1.79 -3.45
N GLY A 40 -15.16 2.51 -2.55
CA GLY A 40 -14.56 3.82 -2.81
C GLY A 40 -13.03 3.71 -2.82
N VAL A 41 -12.38 4.61 -3.52
CA VAL A 41 -10.92 4.73 -3.57
C VAL A 41 -10.51 6.10 -3.03
N ILE A 42 -9.47 6.15 -2.23
CA ILE A 42 -8.81 7.39 -1.80
C ILE A 42 -7.33 7.31 -2.11
N ASP A 43 -6.73 8.45 -2.45
CA ASP A 43 -5.30 8.61 -2.67
C ASP A 43 -4.72 9.35 -1.45
N LEU A 44 -4.07 8.57 -0.56
CA LEU A 44 -3.47 9.11 0.66
C LEU A 44 -2.24 9.97 0.38
N ASP A 45 -1.45 9.65 -0.64
CA ASP A 45 -0.30 10.45 -1.04
C ASP A 45 -0.74 11.79 -1.63
N ASN A 46 -1.80 11.81 -2.43
CA ASN A 46 -2.43 13.05 -2.88
C ASN A 46 -2.94 13.87 -1.70
N THR A 47 -3.63 13.25 -0.75
CA THR A 47 -4.11 13.91 0.47
C THR A 47 -2.96 14.50 1.29
N LEU A 48 -1.88 13.77 1.45
CA LEU A 48 -0.67 14.22 2.14
C LEU A 48 0.00 15.42 1.43
N SER A 49 0.02 15.41 0.10
CA SER A 49 0.70 16.45 -0.71
C SER A 49 -0.15 17.70 -0.93
N THR A 50 -1.48 17.59 -0.90
CA THR A 50 -2.38 18.70 -1.27
C THR A 50 -3.03 19.39 -0.08
N THR A 51 -3.34 18.67 0.98
CA THR A 51 -4.02 19.27 2.15
C THR A 51 -3.07 20.10 3.02
N PRO A 52 -3.54 21.14 3.72
CA PRO A 52 -2.71 21.93 4.61
C PRO A 52 -2.07 21.11 5.75
N ALA A 53 -2.81 20.16 6.31
CA ALA A 53 -2.30 19.25 7.34
C ALA A 53 -1.23 18.32 6.79
N GLY A 54 -1.47 17.71 5.63
CA GLY A 54 -0.52 16.83 4.96
C GLY A 54 0.75 17.57 4.54
N LYS A 55 0.62 18.75 3.95
CA LYS A 55 1.78 19.58 3.57
C LYS A 55 2.69 19.88 4.75
N ARG A 56 2.15 20.34 5.87
CA ARG A 56 2.96 20.60 7.09
C ARG A 56 3.71 19.35 7.56
N ALA A 57 3.04 18.21 7.56
CA ALA A 57 3.63 16.96 7.99
C ALA A 57 4.71 16.48 7.00
N ASN A 58 4.46 16.59 5.70
CA ASN A 58 5.42 16.24 4.66
C ASN A 58 6.64 17.18 4.67
N GLU A 59 6.44 18.48 4.85
CA GLU A 59 7.54 19.45 4.98
C GLU A 59 8.46 19.14 6.17
N ALA A 60 7.87 18.76 7.31
CA ALA A 60 8.64 18.34 8.48
C ALA A 60 9.47 17.07 8.20
N PHE A 61 8.88 16.10 7.54
CA PHE A 61 9.57 14.88 7.12
C PHE A 61 10.71 15.17 6.13
N GLU A 62 10.46 15.97 5.10
CA GLU A 62 11.46 16.34 4.09
C GLU A 62 12.63 17.12 4.70
N LYS A 63 12.35 17.99 5.66
CA LYS A 63 13.40 18.70 6.40
C LYS A 63 14.29 17.72 7.18
N THR A 64 13.68 16.75 7.88
CA THR A 64 14.42 15.72 8.61
C THR A 64 15.25 14.87 7.65
N ARG A 65 14.66 14.41 6.55
CA ARG A 65 15.33 13.64 5.50
C ARG A 65 16.56 14.39 4.97
N LYS A 66 16.37 15.65 4.61
CA LYS A 66 17.47 16.50 4.08
C LYS A 66 18.58 16.70 5.10
N THR A 67 18.26 16.91 6.38
CA THR A 67 19.26 17.06 7.42
C THR A 67 20.09 15.78 7.58
N LYS A 68 19.44 14.64 7.68
CA LYS A 68 20.11 13.33 7.81
C LYS A 68 20.95 12.98 6.60
N GLN A 69 20.46 13.31 5.39
CA GLN A 69 21.22 13.12 4.15
C GLN A 69 22.48 14.00 4.12
N ASN A 70 22.35 15.27 4.49
CA ASN A 70 23.51 16.19 4.53
C ASN A 70 24.58 15.73 5.55
N GLU A 71 24.17 15.17 6.68
CA GLU A 71 25.08 14.61 7.68
C GLU A 71 25.83 13.40 7.12
N LEU A 72 25.14 12.53 6.40
CA LEU A 72 25.74 11.36 5.73
C LEU A 72 26.73 11.79 4.64
N ASP A 73 26.35 12.74 3.79
CA ASP A 73 27.18 13.29 2.72
C ASP A 73 28.46 13.92 3.28
N LYS A 74 28.34 14.65 4.41
CA LYS A 74 29.50 15.21 5.11
C LYS A 74 30.43 14.11 5.62
N GLN A 75 29.90 13.09 6.29
CA GLN A 75 30.72 11.97 6.78
C GLN A 75 31.44 11.26 5.62
N GLN A 76 30.79 11.09 4.48
CA GLN A 76 31.38 10.52 3.28
C GLN A 76 32.53 11.38 2.74
N GLN A 77 32.34 12.70 2.69
CA GLN A 77 33.38 13.63 2.26
C GLN A 77 34.57 13.64 3.22
N ASP A 78 34.32 13.67 4.53
CA ASP A 78 35.37 13.63 5.55
C ASP A 78 36.18 12.33 5.47
N LEU A 79 35.50 11.20 5.25
CA LEU A 79 36.17 9.89 5.10
C LEU A 79 37.03 9.86 3.81
N LYS A 80 36.52 10.40 2.71
CA LYS A 80 37.26 10.52 1.43
C LYS A 80 38.47 11.43 1.58
N ALA A 81 38.34 12.55 2.27
CA ALA A 81 39.46 13.45 2.55
C ALA A 81 40.54 12.79 3.41
N ALA A 82 40.10 12.05 4.48
CA ALA A 82 41.01 11.34 5.34
C ALA A 82 41.76 10.20 4.62
N ALA A 83 41.14 9.54 3.67
CA ALA A 83 41.76 8.52 2.84
C ALA A 83 42.84 9.16 1.91
N ALA A 84 42.51 10.27 1.28
CA ALA A 84 43.46 11.00 0.42
C ALA A 84 44.66 11.54 1.22
N ASP A 85 44.43 12.01 2.43
CA ASP A 85 45.53 12.47 3.31
C ASP A 85 46.40 11.32 3.80
N LEU A 86 45.83 10.16 4.10
CA LEU A 86 46.61 8.98 4.43
C LEU A 86 47.49 8.53 3.26
N ASP A 87 47.01 8.60 2.02
CA ASP A 87 47.80 8.28 0.83
C ASP A 87 48.99 9.21 0.67
N LYS A 88 48.81 10.54 0.90
CA LYS A 88 49.94 11.51 0.89
C LYS A 88 50.97 11.20 1.97
N GLN A 89 50.54 10.70 3.13
CA GLN A 89 51.41 10.38 4.27
C GLN A 89 52.13 9.02 4.12
N LYS A 90 51.82 8.23 3.11
CA LYS A 90 52.35 6.87 2.91
C LYS A 90 53.87 6.81 2.89
N ALA A 91 54.53 7.80 2.28
CA ALA A 91 56.00 7.85 2.19
C ALA A 91 56.69 8.33 3.48
N VAL A 92 55.95 8.93 4.41
CA VAL A 92 56.51 9.60 5.60
C VAL A 92 56.18 8.81 6.89
N LEU A 93 55.08 8.08 6.90
CA LEU A 93 54.68 7.30 8.04
C LEU A 93 55.47 6.00 8.17
N LYS A 94 55.70 5.60 9.41
CA LYS A 94 56.18 4.23 9.71
C LYS A 94 55.15 3.20 9.23
N PRO A 95 55.58 2.01 8.74
CA PRO A 95 54.66 0.99 8.21
C PRO A 95 53.56 0.60 9.18
N GLU A 96 53.84 0.50 10.47
CA GLU A 96 52.86 0.13 11.50
C GLU A 96 51.82 1.23 11.71
N ALA A 97 52.25 2.49 11.70
CA ALA A 97 51.37 3.66 11.85
C ALA A 97 50.45 3.82 10.61
N TYR A 98 50.96 3.57 9.42
CA TYR A 98 50.18 3.57 8.20
C TYR A 98 49.13 2.46 8.20
N ALA A 99 49.51 1.24 8.60
CA ALA A 99 48.62 0.09 8.70
C ALA A 99 47.48 0.35 9.71
N ALA A 100 47.81 0.92 10.88
CA ALA A 100 46.82 1.27 11.89
C ALA A 100 45.81 2.31 11.39
N LYS A 101 46.26 3.38 10.76
CA LYS A 101 45.37 4.41 10.18
C LYS A 101 44.51 3.85 9.06
N LYS A 102 45.05 2.98 8.22
CA LYS A 102 44.32 2.31 7.15
C LYS A 102 43.20 1.44 7.70
N ALA A 103 43.49 0.64 8.71
CA ALA A 103 42.49 -0.20 9.37
C ALA A 103 41.36 0.66 10.02
N GLU A 104 41.71 1.81 10.62
CA GLU A 104 40.71 2.75 11.14
C GLU A 104 39.80 3.31 10.05
N LEU A 105 40.37 3.69 8.90
CA LEU A 105 39.60 4.18 7.76
C LEU A 105 38.66 3.10 7.18
N GLU A 106 39.18 1.87 7.04
CA GLU A 106 38.37 0.73 6.58
C GLU A 106 37.17 0.48 7.53
N LYS A 107 37.40 0.57 8.84
CA LYS A 107 36.34 0.45 9.84
C LYS A 107 35.31 1.57 9.67
N LYS A 108 35.76 2.84 9.56
CA LYS A 108 34.87 4.00 9.34
C LYS A 108 34.05 3.87 8.06
N PHE A 109 34.63 3.28 7.01
CA PHE A 109 33.91 3.02 5.77
C PHE A 109 32.79 1.99 5.96
N VAL A 110 33.05 0.91 6.68
CA VAL A 110 32.04 -0.10 7.02
C VAL A 110 30.95 0.51 7.91
N ASP A 111 31.34 1.30 8.91
CA ASP A 111 30.40 1.98 9.81
C ASP A 111 29.51 2.96 9.01
N LEU A 112 30.06 3.69 8.05
CA LEU A 112 29.29 4.58 7.19
C LEU A 112 28.25 3.85 6.32
N GLN A 113 28.60 2.67 5.80
CA GLN A 113 27.64 1.83 5.07
C GLN A 113 26.48 1.37 5.98
N GLN A 114 26.78 1.02 7.24
CA GLN A 114 25.73 0.67 8.19
C GLN A 114 24.84 1.84 8.54
N VAL A 115 25.42 3.05 8.67
CA VAL A 115 24.67 4.29 8.88
C VAL A 115 23.71 4.55 7.72
N TYR A 116 24.18 4.37 6.46
CA TYR A 116 23.33 4.51 5.28
C TYR A 116 22.12 3.55 5.31
N VAL A 117 22.37 2.25 5.54
CA VAL A 117 21.28 1.25 5.60
C VAL A 117 20.29 1.56 6.73
N ARG A 118 20.80 2.04 7.87
CA ARG A 118 19.95 2.44 9.00
C ARG A 118 19.12 3.66 8.64
N LEU A 119 19.72 4.66 8.00
CA LEU A 119 19.02 5.86 7.57
C LEU A 119 17.82 5.54 6.65
N GLU A 120 18.04 4.69 5.63
CA GLU A 120 16.96 4.28 4.73
C GLU A 120 15.82 3.59 5.49
N ARG A 121 16.14 2.72 6.44
CA ARG A 121 15.13 2.05 7.28
C ARG A 121 14.36 3.04 8.16
N ASP A 122 15.08 3.97 8.79
CA ASP A 122 14.49 4.97 9.67
C ASP A 122 13.54 5.90 8.88
N LEU A 123 13.95 6.34 7.70
CA LEU A 123 13.14 7.17 6.82
C LEU A 123 11.88 6.44 6.34
N ALA A 124 11.99 5.15 5.99
CA ALA A 124 10.83 4.34 5.65
C ALA A 124 9.85 4.20 6.84
N GLY A 125 10.38 4.01 8.06
CA GLY A 125 9.59 3.97 9.28
C GLY A 125 8.91 5.31 9.59
N GLU A 126 9.61 6.42 9.44
CA GLU A 126 9.06 7.76 9.63
C GLU A 126 7.95 8.07 8.61
N ARG A 127 8.12 7.66 7.34
CA ARG A 127 7.07 7.80 6.32
C ARG A 127 5.82 6.97 6.66
N THR A 128 6.01 5.72 7.07
CA THR A 128 4.90 4.86 7.51
C THR A 128 4.13 5.50 8.66
N LYS A 129 4.84 6.04 9.66
CA LYS A 129 4.24 6.74 10.79
C LYS A 129 3.46 7.98 10.34
N LEU A 130 4.01 8.76 9.41
CA LEU A 130 3.35 9.94 8.85
C LEU A 130 2.00 9.58 8.23
N ILE A 131 1.94 8.52 7.42
CA ILE A 131 0.70 8.02 6.83
C ILE A 131 -0.27 7.52 7.90
N GLN A 132 0.21 6.79 8.90
CA GLN A 132 -0.64 6.33 10.01
C GLN A 132 -1.24 7.50 10.80
N ASP A 133 -0.47 8.55 11.06
CA ASP A 133 -0.95 9.74 11.77
C ASP A 133 -1.95 10.53 10.90
N LEU A 134 -1.74 10.59 9.59
CA LEU A 134 -2.73 11.13 8.64
C LEU A 134 -4.02 10.33 8.67
N LEU A 135 -3.94 9.00 8.63
CA LEU A 135 -5.11 8.11 8.70
C LEU A 135 -5.89 8.25 10.01
N LYS A 136 -5.21 8.43 11.15
CA LYS A 136 -5.89 8.70 12.43
C LYS A 136 -6.72 9.98 12.39
N GLN A 137 -6.19 11.03 11.74
CA GLN A 137 -6.90 12.30 11.58
C GLN A 137 -8.02 12.21 10.53
N ALA A 138 -7.78 11.49 9.45
CA ALA A 138 -8.72 11.31 8.35
C ALA A 138 -9.84 10.30 8.68
N GLY A 139 -9.60 9.32 9.56
CA GLY A 139 -10.51 8.21 9.83
C GLY A 139 -11.96 8.63 10.07
N PRO A 140 -12.27 9.55 11.00
CA PRO A 140 -13.64 10.01 11.22
C PRO A 140 -14.27 10.67 9.98
N LYS A 141 -13.47 11.33 9.16
CA LYS A 141 -13.90 12.01 7.93
C LYS A 141 -14.14 11.01 6.81
N ILE A 142 -13.27 10.01 6.69
CA ILE A 142 -13.43 8.88 5.77
C ILE A 142 -14.73 8.12 6.08
N GLU A 143 -15.00 7.84 7.36
CA GLU A 143 -16.24 7.19 7.78
C GLU A 143 -17.49 8.03 7.43
N GLN A 144 -17.42 9.34 7.62
CA GLN A 144 -18.51 10.24 7.24
C GLN A 144 -18.75 10.22 5.72
N ILE A 145 -17.69 10.31 4.91
CA ILE A 145 -17.76 10.25 3.45
C ILE A 145 -18.31 8.89 3.00
N ALA A 146 -17.84 7.79 3.60
CA ALA A 146 -18.34 6.44 3.30
C ALA A 146 -19.85 6.34 3.50
N LYS A 147 -20.38 6.90 4.60
CA LYS A 147 -21.83 6.95 4.88
C LYS A 147 -22.59 7.81 3.89
N GLN A 148 -22.05 8.97 3.50
CA GLN A 148 -22.68 9.90 2.56
C GLN A 148 -22.78 9.30 1.15
N GLU A 149 -21.70 8.63 0.70
CA GLU A 149 -21.62 8.02 -0.64
C GLU A 149 -22.19 6.58 -0.66
N GLY A 150 -22.56 6.05 0.51
CA GLY A 150 -23.11 4.70 0.65
C GLY A 150 -22.10 3.61 0.28
N VAL A 151 -20.79 3.85 0.48
CA VAL A 151 -19.74 2.85 0.24
C VAL A 151 -19.51 2.02 1.49
N ASN A 152 -19.18 0.74 1.28
CA ASN A 152 -18.97 -0.23 2.35
C ASN A 152 -17.49 -0.52 2.61
N LEU A 153 -16.64 -0.19 1.65
CA LEU A 153 -15.20 -0.40 1.70
C LEU A 153 -14.51 0.79 1.04
N ILE A 154 -13.48 1.30 1.68
CA ILE A 154 -12.58 2.28 1.08
C ILE A 154 -11.19 1.68 1.04
N VAL A 155 -10.53 1.76 -0.11
CA VAL A 155 -9.17 1.26 -0.36
C VAL A 155 -8.26 2.39 -0.77
N ASP A 156 -6.97 2.25 -0.45
CA ASP A 156 -5.96 3.19 -0.92
C ASP A 156 -5.68 3.01 -2.41
N ARG A 157 -5.47 4.11 -3.11
CA ARG A 157 -5.14 4.13 -4.54
C ARG A 157 -3.90 3.32 -4.86
N GLU A 158 -2.90 3.30 -3.98
CA GLU A 158 -1.67 2.50 -4.16
C GLU A 158 -1.91 0.99 -4.22
N ALA A 159 -2.98 0.51 -3.57
CA ALA A 159 -3.36 -0.91 -3.59
C ALA A 159 -4.20 -1.30 -4.81
N VAL A 160 -4.53 -0.36 -5.70
CA VAL A 160 -5.47 -0.57 -6.81
C VAL A 160 -4.79 -0.36 -8.15
N VAL A 161 -4.81 -1.37 -9.01
CA VAL A 161 -4.24 -1.29 -10.37
C VAL A 161 -5.10 -0.40 -11.29
N PHE A 162 -6.43 -0.48 -11.14
CA PHE A 162 -7.39 0.34 -11.89
C PHE A 162 -8.60 0.67 -11.03
N ALA A 163 -9.04 1.92 -11.08
CA ALA A 163 -10.31 2.37 -10.51
C ALA A 163 -10.94 3.39 -11.46
N ASP A 164 -12.23 3.28 -11.67
CA ASP A 164 -13.00 4.29 -12.38
C ASP A 164 -12.96 5.61 -11.59
N PRO A 165 -12.79 6.78 -12.24
CA PRO A 165 -12.84 8.07 -11.57
C PRO A 165 -14.11 8.31 -10.74
N ALA A 166 -15.22 7.68 -11.10
CA ALA A 166 -16.49 7.81 -10.38
C ALA A 166 -16.47 7.22 -8.96
N VAL A 167 -15.50 6.34 -8.64
CA VAL A 167 -15.33 5.76 -7.30
C VAL A 167 -14.23 6.46 -6.49
N ASP A 168 -13.58 7.49 -7.05
CA ASP A 168 -12.52 8.26 -6.39
C ASP A 168 -13.10 9.30 -5.44
N LEU A 169 -12.84 9.11 -4.15
CA LEU A 169 -13.32 9.97 -3.06
C LEU A 169 -12.22 10.89 -2.52
N THR A 170 -11.06 10.95 -3.17
CA THR A 170 -9.91 11.75 -2.73
C THR A 170 -10.25 13.24 -2.60
N ALA A 171 -10.95 13.80 -3.59
CA ALA A 171 -11.34 15.21 -3.56
C ALA A 171 -12.28 15.53 -2.39
N ALA A 172 -13.24 14.63 -2.11
CA ALA A 172 -14.14 14.75 -0.96
C ALA A 172 -13.38 14.72 0.36
N LEU A 173 -12.40 13.82 0.51
CA LEU A 173 -11.54 13.76 1.69
C LEU A 173 -10.71 15.05 1.84
N ASN A 174 -10.02 15.48 0.78
CA ASN A 174 -9.16 16.67 0.80
C ASN A 174 -9.91 17.94 1.19
N ALA A 175 -11.17 18.08 0.77
CA ALA A 175 -12.03 19.21 1.15
C ALA A 175 -12.31 19.28 2.67
N THR A 176 -12.22 18.15 3.37
CA THR A 176 -12.45 18.08 4.83
C THR A 176 -11.17 18.18 5.66
N MET A 177 -9.99 17.99 5.03
CA MET A 177 -8.67 18.00 5.67
C MET A 177 -8.06 19.41 5.63
N LYS A 178 -8.35 20.22 6.63
CA LYS A 178 -7.85 21.62 6.77
C LYS A 178 -6.54 21.69 7.54
#